data_ca8c1f73fed10245f73d6d768dd17409
#
_entry.id   ca8c1f73fed10245f73d6d768dd17409
#
_cell.length_a   1.000
_cell.length_b   1.000
_cell.length_c   1.000
_cell.angle_alpha   90.00
_cell.angle_beta   90.00
_cell.angle_gamma   90.00
#
_symmetry.space_group_name_H-M   'P 1'
#
loop_
_entity.id
_entity.type
_entity.pdbx_description
1 polymer ?
#
loop_
_entity_poly.entity_id
_entity_poly.type
_entity_poly.pdbx_seq_one_letter_code
_entity_poly.pdbx_strand_id
1 'polypeptide(L)'
;MSNGYDPRISIEGNGVPLVLVPGLNGIGELFYRQIPSLRQGYRVATYTLRDDAPTLNALADDLAQVIDEIAPVERRAIVVGESFGGAVALTFALRHPERVSALVIVNSFAHLNSQLWLRLAIAGLTLMPWRVIGPMRRLAAFRLHSRQTNSTEVNRFIALTARATRRGYVGRLKLLRDYDVRHRLHELRHPTLFLAADGDHLVPALAQAQFMTDSVAASRMRVLKGHGHICLIAPDVDLGTILDEWRDDISSSVEASAAS
;
A
#
# COMPACT_ATOMS: atom_id res chain seq x y z
N MET A 1 10.62 24.70 -8.98
CA MET A 1 11.00 24.02 -10.23
C MET A 1 10.66 22.56 -10.03
N SER A 2 9.58 22.06 -10.62
CA SER A 2 9.18 20.66 -10.53
C SER A 2 10.26 19.82 -11.24
N ASN A 3 10.94 18.95 -10.51
CA ASN A 3 11.72 17.88 -11.12
C ASN A 3 10.76 17.09 -12.02
N GLY A 4 10.96 17.08 -13.31
CA GLY A 4 10.09 16.54 -14.35
C GLY A 4 9.81 15.03 -14.27
N TYR A 5 9.40 14.55 -13.10
CA TYR A 5 8.85 13.23 -12.89
C TYR A 5 7.37 13.27 -13.23
N ASP A 6 7.00 12.57 -14.27
CA ASP A 6 5.61 12.29 -14.64
C ASP A 6 5.28 10.88 -14.12
N PRO A 7 4.60 10.73 -12.98
CA PRO A 7 4.15 9.43 -12.54
C PRO A 7 3.19 8.90 -13.61
N ARG A 8 3.47 7.72 -14.16
CA ARG A 8 2.54 7.05 -15.08
C ARG A 8 1.27 6.73 -14.31
N ILE A 9 0.27 7.59 -14.44
CA ILE A 9 -1.00 7.54 -13.72
C ILE A 9 -2.04 6.93 -14.64
N SER A 10 -2.84 6.01 -14.12
CA SER A 10 -4.09 5.55 -14.72
C SER A 10 -5.23 5.94 -13.81
N ILE A 11 -6.27 6.60 -14.36
CA ILE A 11 -7.45 7.04 -13.62
C ILE A 11 -8.67 6.34 -14.20
N GLU A 12 -9.46 5.68 -13.34
CA GLU A 12 -10.71 5.01 -13.71
C GLU A 12 -11.84 5.36 -12.75
N GLY A 13 -13.07 5.34 -13.26
CA GLY A 13 -14.28 5.63 -12.47
C GLY A 13 -14.49 7.11 -12.19
N ASN A 14 -15.58 7.37 -11.46
CA ASN A 14 -16.00 8.70 -11.04
C ASN A 14 -16.46 8.61 -9.58
N GLY A 15 -16.36 9.70 -8.82
CA GLY A 15 -16.77 9.75 -7.42
C GLY A 15 -15.65 10.18 -6.48
N VAL A 16 -15.61 9.62 -5.28
CA VAL A 16 -14.64 10.02 -4.26
C VAL A 16 -13.22 9.70 -4.72
N PRO A 17 -12.27 10.66 -4.68
CA PRO A 17 -10.88 10.42 -5.07
C PRO A 17 -10.22 9.35 -4.19
N LEU A 18 -9.60 8.34 -4.83
CA LEU A 18 -8.90 7.23 -4.18
C LEU A 18 -7.61 6.91 -4.92
N VAL A 19 -6.50 6.85 -4.20
CA VAL A 19 -5.19 6.52 -4.78
C VAL A 19 -4.68 5.21 -4.20
N LEU A 20 -4.28 4.28 -5.08
CA LEU A 20 -3.67 3.00 -4.73
C LEU A 20 -2.15 3.13 -4.85
N VAL A 21 -1.46 3.01 -3.71
CA VAL A 21 0.01 3.14 -3.61
C VAL A 21 0.64 1.75 -3.65
N PRO A 22 1.41 1.42 -4.71
CA PRO A 22 1.89 0.06 -4.91
C PRO A 22 3.02 -0.33 -3.96
N GLY A 23 3.12 -1.64 -3.71
CA GLY A 23 4.15 -2.25 -2.90
C GLY A 23 5.56 -2.17 -3.53
N LEU A 24 6.47 -2.99 -3.06
CA LEU A 24 7.91 -2.96 -3.40
C LEU A 24 8.21 -3.10 -4.91
N ASN A 25 7.33 -3.75 -5.67
CA ASN A 25 7.46 -3.84 -7.13
C ASN A 25 7.30 -2.46 -7.81
N GLY A 26 6.59 -1.52 -7.20
CA GLY A 26 6.37 -0.17 -7.69
C GLY A 26 5.42 -0.07 -8.87
N ILE A 27 4.57 -1.07 -9.11
CA ILE A 27 3.72 -1.20 -10.30
C ILE A 27 2.25 -1.07 -9.90
N GLY A 28 1.61 0.01 -10.32
CA GLY A 28 0.20 0.28 -9.99
C GLY A 28 -0.78 -0.72 -10.62
N GLU A 29 -0.45 -1.29 -11.79
CA GLU A 29 -1.30 -2.30 -12.44
C GLU A 29 -1.48 -3.58 -11.61
N LEU A 30 -0.71 -3.79 -10.54
CA LEU A 30 -0.90 -4.93 -9.64
C LEU A 30 -2.23 -4.88 -8.87
N PHE A 31 -2.90 -3.72 -8.84
CA PHE A 31 -4.23 -3.57 -8.26
C PHE A 31 -5.38 -3.97 -9.22
N TYR A 32 -5.08 -4.56 -10.36
CA TYR A 32 -6.05 -4.87 -11.43
C TYR A 32 -7.31 -5.58 -10.96
N ARG A 33 -7.26 -6.39 -9.92
CA ARG A 33 -8.42 -7.09 -9.35
C ARG A 33 -9.36 -6.15 -8.59
N GLN A 34 -8.82 -5.09 -8.01
CA GLN A 34 -9.56 -4.17 -7.14
C GLN A 34 -10.28 -3.07 -7.93
N ILE A 35 -9.75 -2.71 -9.12
CA ILE A 35 -10.26 -1.61 -9.94
C ILE A 35 -11.74 -1.79 -10.33
N PRO A 36 -12.21 -2.99 -10.81
CA PRO A 36 -13.59 -3.14 -11.26
C PRO A 36 -14.66 -2.84 -10.22
N SER A 37 -14.39 -3.14 -8.96
CA SER A 37 -15.28 -2.82 -7.83
C SER A 37 -15.12 -1.36 -7.43
N LEU A 38 -13.91 -0.91 -7.16
CA LEU A 38 -13.63 0.44 -6.70
C LEU A 38 -14.16 1.53 -7.64
N ARG A 39 -14.01 1.37 -8.97
CA ARG A 39 -14.44 2.38 -9.94
C ARG A 39 -15.95 2.62 -10.00
N GLN A 40 -16.76 1.81 -9.32
CA GLN A 40 -18.21 2.00 -9.24
C GLN A 40 -18.60 3.16 -8.32
N GLY A 41 -17.81 3.40 -7.26
CA GLY A 41 -18.08 4.45 -6.28
C GLY A 41 -16.94 5.46 -6.11
N TYR A 42 -15.76 5.16 -6.68
CA TYR A 42 -14.55 5.96 -6.50
C TYR A 42 -13.95 6.38 -7.84
N ARG A 43 -13.31 7.53 -7.85
CA ARG A 43 -12.36 7.93 -8.89
C ARG A 43 -10.99 7.42 -8.49
N VAL A 44 -10.57 6.30 -9.08
CA VAL A 44 -9.41 5.52 -8.68
C VAL A 44 -8.20 5.88 -9.49
N ALA A 45 -7.11 6.30 -8.83
CA ALA A 45 -5.80 6.41 -9.45
C ALA A 45 -4.89 5.25 -9.04
N THR A 46 -4.24 4.65 -10.03
CA THR A 46 -3.05 3.81 -9.86
C THR A 46 -1.87 4.48 -10.54
N TYR A 47 -0.67 4.28 -10.02
CA TYR A 47 0.53 4.88 -10.60
C TYR A 47 1.77 4.01 -10.38
N THR A 48 2.83 4.32 -11.12
CA THR A 48 4.11 3.61 -11.00
C THR A 48 5.08 4.44 -10.15
N LEU A 49 5.63 3.83 -9.10
CA LEU A 49 6.68 4.46 -8.29
C LEU A 49 7.97 4.61 -9.12
N ARG A 50 8.60 5.78 -9.05
CA ARG A 50 9.90 5.97 -9.70
C ARG A 50 11.00 5.11 -9.06
N ASP A 51 11.99 4.76 -9.86
CA ASP A 51 13.06 3.85 -9.47
C ASP A 51 14.23 4.54 -8.77
N ASP A 52 14.30 5.86 -8.83
CA ASP A 52 15.43 6.69 -8.38
C ASP A 52 15.08 7.63 -7.24
N ALA A 53 13.98 7.37 -6.55
CA ALA A 53 13.60 8.16 -5.38
C ALA A 53 14.70 8.15 -4.31
N PRO A 54 15.18 9.31 -3.87
CA PRO A 54 16.26 9.36 -2.87
C PRO A 54 15.78 9.07 -1.46
N THR A 55 14.50 9.33 -1.16
CA THR A 55 13.88 9.18 0.17
C THR A 55 12.41 8.77 0.07
N LEU A 56 11.84 8.26 1.18
CA LEU A 56 10.39 8.05 1.28
C LEU A 56 9.62 9.38 1.19
N ASN A 57 10.18 10.48 1.70
CA ASN A 57 9.58 11.80 1.55
C ASN A 57 9.42 12.21 0.08
N ALA A 58 10.41 11.88 -0.77
CA ALA A 58 10.30 12.15 -2.20
C ALA A 58 9.17 11.33 -2.85
N LEU A 59 8.95 10.08 -2.43
CA LEU A 59 7.79 9.29 -2.90
C LEU A 59 6.47 9.83 -2.33
N ALA A 60 6.47 10.39 -1.13
CA ALA A 60 5.31 11.07 -0.57
C ALA A 60 4.99 12.36 -1.35
N ASP A 61 6.00 13.13 -1.76
CA ASP A 61 5.80 14.33 -2.59
C ASP A 61 5.31 13.97 -4.02
N ASP A 62 5.76 12.82 -4.58
CA ASP A 62 5.21 12.27 -5.83
C ASP A 62 3.72 11.89 -5.68
N LEU A 63 3.34 11.28 -4.56
CA LEU A 63 1.93 10.95 -4.25
C LEU A 63 1.07 12.22 -4.15
N ALA A 64 1.62 13.33 -3.64
CA ALA A 64 0.93 14.62 -3.66
C ALA A 64 0.58 15.06 -5.09
N GLN A 65 1.49 14.87 -6.05
CA GLN A 65 1.22 15.18 -7.46
C GLN A 65 0.13 14.28 -8.06
N VAL A 66 0.13 12.98 -7.72
CA VAL A 66 -0.95 12.05 -8.12
C VAL A 66 -2.31 12.53 -7.60
N ILE A 67 -2.36 13.04 -6.36
CA ILE A 67 -3.59 13.57 -5.78
C ILE A 67 -4.02 14.87 -6.48
N ASP A 68 -3.10 15.73 -6.89
CA ASP A 68 -3.43 16.92 -7.68
C ASP A 68 -4.09 16.58 -9.03
N GLU A 69 -3.68 15.47 -9.66
CA GLU A 69 -4.27 14.99 -10.92
C GLU A 69 -5.66 14.38 -10.72
N ILE A 70 -5.87 13.62 -9.65
CA ILE A 70 -7.14 12.93 -9.40
C ILE A 70 -8.18 13.83 -8.73
N ALA A 71 -7.74 14.78 -7.92
CA ALA A 71 -8.59 15.69 -7.12
C ALA A 71 -8.11 17.14 -7.22
N PRO A 72 -8.17 17.78 -8.40
CA PRO A 72 -7.59 19.11 -8.61
C PRO A 72 -8.27 20.23 -7.80
N VAL A 73 -9.53 20.03 -7.37
CA VAL A 73 -10.29 20.99 -6.56
C VAL A 73 -10.13 20.70 -5.08
N GLU A 74 -10.50 19.50 -4.63
CA GLU A 74 -10.46 19.06 -3.23
C GLU A 74 -9.04 18.91 -2.70
N ARG A 75 -8.12 18.56 -3.58
CA ARG A 75 -6.69 18.31 -3.32
C ARG A 75 -6.41 17.30 -2.19
N ARG A 76 -7.37 16.40 -1.95
CA ARG A 76 -7.29 15.33 -0.97
C ARG A 76 -7.97 14.07 -1.47
N ALA A 77 -7.52 12.89 -1.00
CA ALA A 77 -8.03 11.61 -1.43
C ALA A 77 -8.01 10.57 -0.30
N ILE A 78 -8.75 9.49 -0.48
CA ILE A 78 -8.51 8.24 0.25
C ILE A 78 -7.18 7.66 -0.27
N VAL A 79 -6.26 7.35 0.63
CA VAL A 79 -4.96 6.78 0.29
C VAL A 79 -4.90 5.33 0.77
N VAL A 80 -4.74 4.40 -0.17
CA VAL A 80 -4.63 2.96 0.11
C VAL A 80 -3.20 2.51 -0.20
N GLY A 81 -2.45 2.10 0.82
CA GLY A 81 -1.06 1.65 0.65
C GLY A 81 -0.88 0.18 1.00
N GLU A 82 -0.34 -0.61 0.07
CA GLU A 82 -0.02 -2.03 0.28
C GLU A 82 1.47 -2.23 0.54
N SER A 83 1.83 -2.97 1.60
CA SER A 83 3.21 -3.36 1.90
C SER A 83 4.15 -2.13 1.94
N PHE A 84 5.17 -2.04 1.09
CA PHE A 84 6.01 -0.85 0.93
C PHE A 84 5.18 0.42 0.64
N GLY A 85 4.11 0.29 -0.13
CA GLY A 85 3.18 1.39 -0.39
C GLY A 85 2.49 1.91 0.87
N GLY A 86 2.31 1.06 1.88
CA GLY A 86 1.83 1.48 3.20
C GLY A 86 2.84 2.35 3.94
N ALA A 87 4.15 2.05 3.83
CA ALA A 87 5.19 2.93 4.38
C ALA A 87 5.22 4.30 3.67
N VAL A 88 5.01 4.33 2.34
CA VAL A 88 4.86 5.58 1.59
C VAL A 88 3.60 6.34 2.03
N ALA A 89 2.46 5.65 2.16
CA ALA A 89 1.18 6.24 2.57
C ALA A 89 1.22 6.81 4.00
N LEU A 90 1.85 6.10 4.95
CA LEU A 90 2.07 6.60 6.31
C LEU A 90 2.99 7.83 6.31
N THR A 91 4.10 7.79 5.56
CA THR A 91 5.00 8.94 5.39
C THR A 91 4.25 10.13 4.80
N PHE A 92 3.41 9.89 3.79
CA PHE A 92 2.59 10.92 3.16
C PHE A 92 1.60 11.54 4.14
N ALA A 93 0.84 10.72 4.87
CA ALA A 93 -0.17 11.20 5.81
C ALA A 93 0.44 12.03 6.96
N LEU A 94 1.66 11.69 7.39
CA LEU A 94 2.41 12.45 8.39
C LEU A 94 3.03 13.75 7.83
N ARG A 95 3.25 13.84 6.52
CA ARG A 95 3.88 14.99 5.86
C ARG A 95 2.86 15.96 5.27
N HIS A 96 1.75 15.45 4.76
CA HIS A 96 0.68 16.18 4.08
C HIS A 96 -0.69 15.81 4.65
N PRO A 97 -0.92 16.01 5.97
CA PRO A 97 -2.16 15.57 6.62
C PRO A 97 -3.42 16.18 5.99
N GLU A 98 -3.35 17.42 5.54
CA GLU A 98 -4.48 18.13 4.90
C GLU A 98 -4.93 17.48 3.56
N ARG A 99 -4.12 16.62 2.99
CA ARG A 99 -4.35 15.96 1.68
C ARG A 99 -4.92 14.55 1.79
N VAL A 100 -5.13 14.07 3.00
CA VAL A 100 -5.71 12.74 3.28
C VAL A 100 -7.15 12.92 3.74
N SER A 101 -8.11 12.26 3.09
CA SER A 101 -9.48 12.15 3.59
C SER A 101 -9.67 10.91 4.46
N ALA A 102 -9.03 9.82 4.11
CA ALA A 102 -8.95 8.58 4.89
C ALA A 102 -7.70 7.78 4.50
N LEU A 103 -7.23 6.90 5.37
CA LEU A 103 -6.03 6.10 5.16
C LEU A 103 -6.35 4.61 5.30
N VAL A 104 -5.91 3.80 4.34
CA VAL A 104 -6.02 2.34 4.39
C VAL A 104 -4.65 1.71 4.20
N ILE A 105 -4.23 0.93 5.16
CA ILE A 105 -2.90 0.30 5.18
C ILE A 105 -3.06 -1.22 5.16
N VAL A 106 -2.55 -1.84 4.10
CA VAL A 106 -2.72 -3.27 3.81
C VAL A 106 -1.39 -3.99 3.96
N ASN A 107 -1.31 -4.98 4.85
CA ASN A 107 -0.12 -5.83 5.07
C ASN A 107 1.19 -5.03 5.14
N SER A 108 1.20 -3.96 5.93
CA SER A 108 2.33 -3.05 6.04
C SER A 108 2.84 -2.90 7.48
N PHE A 109 3.69 -1.94 7.71
CA PHE A 109 4.44 -1.79 8.97
C PHE A 109 4.78 -0.32 9.23
N ALA A 110 4.92 0.02 10.52
CA ALA A 110 5.44 1.33 10.95
C ALA A 110 6.98 1.34 11.04
N HIS A 111 7.61 0.18 11.09
CA HIS A 111 9.07 -0.01 11.13
C HIS A 111 9.43 -1.44 10.75
N LEU A 112 10.69 -1.69 10.40
CA LEU A 112 11.23 -3.03 10.16
C LEU A 112 12.18 -3.45 11.28
N ASN A 113 11.86 -4.52 12.00
CA ASN A 113 12.65 -5.02 13.13
C ASN A 113 14.00 -5.60 12.71
N SER A 114 14.10 -6.23 11.54
CA SER A 114 15.28 -6.99 11.13
C SER A 114 16.16 -6.25 10.13
N GLN A 115 16.93 -5.29 10.61
CA GLN A 115 17.91 -4.57 9.79
C GLN A 115 18.97 -5.49 9.15
N LEU A 116 19.35 -6.58 9.84
CA LEU A 116 20.32 -7.54 9.30
C LEU A 116 19.77 -8.25 8.06
N TRP A 117 18.53 -8.78 8.14
CA TRP A 117 17.89 -9.44 7.01
C TRP A 117 17.69 -8.48 5.83
N LEU A 118 17.32 -7.24 6.09
CA LEU A 118 17.18 -6.22 5.06
C LEU A 118 18.54 -5.94 4.36
N ARG A 119 19.63 -5.82 5.13
CA ARG A 119 20.98 -5.65 4.57
C ARG A 119 21.42 -6.85 3.73
N LEU A 120 21.16 -8.08 4.20
CA LEU A 120 21.47 -9.31 3.45
C LEU A 120 20.62 -9.40 2.17
N ALA A 121 19.33 -9.07 2.22
CA ALA A 121 18.47 -9.03 1.05
C ALA A 121 18.97 -8.00 0.01
N ILE A 122 19.31 -6.78 0.45
CA ILE A 122 19.87 -5.75 -0.42
C ILE A 122 21.17 -6.23 -1.06
N ALA A 123 22.11 -6.79 -0.28
CA ALA A 123 23.39 -7.30 -0.78
C ALA A 123 23.18 -8.44 -1.78
N GLY A 124 22.35 -9.43 -1.45
CA GLY A 124 22.03 -10.54 -2.32
C GLY A 124 21.41 -10.09 -3.65
N LEU A 125 20.38 -9.21 -3.59
CA LEU A 125 19.73 -8.67 -4.78
C LEU A 125 20.65 -7.76 -5.61
N THR A 126 21.66 -7.15 -5.00
CA THR A 126 22.64 -6.30 -5.68
C THR A 126 23.68 -7.14 -6.41
N LEU A 127 24.14 -8.23 -5.83
CA LEU A 127 25.23 -9.07 -6.35
C LEU A 127 24.71 -10.19 -7.28
N MET A 128 23.51 -10.73 -7.01
CA MET A 128 22.97 -11.87 -7.75
C MET A 128 22.58 -11.48 -9.20
N PRO A 129 22.88 -12.30 -10.21
CA PRO A 129 22.41 -12.04 -11.56
C PRO A 129 20.88 -11.94 -11.61
N TRP A 130 20.35 -10.90 -12.30
CA TRP A 130 18.89 -10.66 -12.38
C TRP A 130 18.11 -11.84 -12.98
N ARG A 131 18.76 -12.64 -13.82
CA ARG A 131 18.19 -13.87 -14.40
C ARG A 131 17.81 -14.90 -13.33
N VAL A 132 18.53 -14.95 -12.20
CA VAL A 132 18.27 -15.89 -11.10
C VAL A 132 17.13 -15.38 -10.20
N ILE A 133 16.93 -14.08 -10.15
CA ILE A 133 15.88 -13.45 -9.32
C ILE A 133 14.48 -13.76 -9.83
N GLY A 134 14.29 -13.93 -11.15
CA GLY A 134 12.99 -14.28 -11.74
C GLY A 134 12.36 -15.54 -11.14
N PRO A 135 13.05 -16.70 -11.18
CA PRO A 135 12.57 -17.93 -10.52
C PRO A 135 12.33 -17.79 -9.01
N MET A 136 13.20 -17.06 -8.30
CA MET A 136 13.01 -16.81 -6.85
C MET A 136 11.78 -15.98 -6.56
N ARG A 137 11.52 -14.93 -7.36
CA ARG A 137 10.30 -14.12 -7.25
C ARG A 137 9.04 -14.94 -7.53
N ARG A 138 9.12 -15.85 -8.51
CA ARG A 138 8.02 -16.77 -8.81
C ARG A 138 7.73 -17.69 -7.63
N LEU A 139 8.75 -18.29 -7.03
CA LEU A 139 8.61 -19.13 -5.83
C LEU A 139 8.07 -18.32 -4.65
N ALA A 140 8.57 -17.10 -4.45
CA ALA A 140 8.07 -16.20 -3.41
C ALA A 140 6.58 -15.84 -3.65
N ALA A 141 6.20 -15.51 -4.87
CA ALA A 141 4.80 -15.23 -5.20
C ALA A 141 3.89 -16.41 -4.86
N PHE A 142 4.30 -17.65 -5.19
CA PHE A 142 3.56 -18.87 -4.84
C PHE A 142 3.46 -19.13 -3.34
N ARG A 143 4.39 -18.63 -2.53
CA ARG A 143 4.35 -18.77 -1.07
C ARG A 143 3.62 -17.65 -0.37
N LEU A 144 3.53 -16.48 -1.00
CA LEU A 144 3.00 -15.26 -0.39
C LEU A 144 1.56 -14.96 -0.80
N HIS A 145 1.01 -15.64 -1.84
CA HIS A 145 -0.38 -15.44 -2.23
C HIS A 145 -1.35 -16.16 -1.28
N SER A 146 -2.58 -15.75 -1.31
CA SER A 146 -3.67 -16.38 -0.55
C SER A 146 -4.05 -17.75 -1.14
N ARG A 147 -4.44 -18.70 -0.29
CA ARG A 147 -4.84 -20.04 -0.73
C ARG A 147 -6.04 -20.02 -1.68
N GLN A 148 -6.89 -19.03 -1.58
CA GLN A 148 -8.08 -18.80 -2.42
C GLN A 148 -7.74 -18.29 -3.81
N THR A 149 -6.51 -17.81 -4.04
CA THR A 149 -6.08 -17.28 -5.32
C THR A 149 -5.80 -18.41 -6.31
N ASN A 150 -6.44 -18.37 -7.47
CA ASN A 150 -6.21 -19.35 -8.51
C ASN A 150 -4.87 -19.13 -9.24
N SER A 151 -4.38 -20.17 -9.93
CA SER A 151 -3.09 -20.14 -10.62
C SER A 151 -3.04 -19.10 -11.76
N THR A 152 -4.16 -18.79 -12.39
CA THR A 152 -4.25 -17.77 -13.46
C THR A 152 -3.93 -16.39 -12.91
N GLU A 153 -4.51 -16.02 -11.76
CA GLU A 153 -4.23 -14.75 -11.09
C GLU A 153 -2.80 -14.67 -10.58
N VAL A 154 -2.29 -15.76 -9.98
CA VAL A 154 -0.87 -15.83 -9.55
C VAL A 154 0.08 -15.64 -10.75
N ASN A 155 -0.19 -16.31 -11.86
CA ASN A 155 0.64 -16.17 -13.07
C ASN A 155 0.56 -14.76 -13.67
N ARG A 156 -0.63 -14.14 -13.68
CA ARG A 156 -0.81 -12.74 -14.10
C ARG A 156 -0.03 -11.78 -13.22
N PHE A 157 -0.12 -11.95 -11.91
CA PHE A 157 0.66 -11.17 -10.94
C PHE A 157 2.16 -11.31 -11.20
N ILE A 158 2.67 -12.54 -11.38
CA ILE A 158 4.08 -12.82 -11.69
C ILE A 158 4.50 -12.13 -12.99
N ALA A 159 3.68 -12.21 -14.04
CA ALA A 159 3.96 -11.57 -15.32
C ALA A 159 4.07 -10.04 -15.19
N LEU A 160 3.16 -9.41 -14.45
CA LEU A 160 3.21 -7.97 -14.18
C LEU A 160 4.45 -7.59 -13.36
N THR A 161 4.78 -8.36 -12.31
CA THR A 161 5.96 -8.08 -11.48
C THR A 161 7.27 -8.23 -12.24
N ALA A 162 7.30 -8.97 -13.36
CA ALA A 162 8.50 -9.07 -14.22
C ALA A 162 8.93 -7.72 -14.82
N ARG A 163 8.03 -6.73 -14.86
CA ARG A 163 8.30 -5.36 -15.33
C ARG A 163 9.07 -4.51 -14.29
N ALA A 164 9.12 -4.96 -13.02
CA ALA A 164 9.88 -4.26 -11.99
C ALA A 164 11.38 -4.30 -12.30
N THR A 165 12.03 -3.15 -12.21
CA THR A 165 13.46 -3.03 -12.45
C THR A 165 14.26 -3.41 -11.21
N ARG A 166 15.49 -3.88 -11.39
CA ARG A 166 16.41 -4.11 -10.29
C ARG A 166 16.71 -2.83 -9.52
N ARG A 167 16.93 -1.73 -10.26
CA ARG A 167 17.25 -0.42 -9.69
C ARG A 167 16.14 0.03 -8.73
N GLY A 168 14.89 0.00 -9.18
CA GLY A 168 13.75 0.41 -8.37
C GLY A 168 13.51 -0.51 -7.17
N TYR A 169 13.55 -1.83 -7.38
CA TYR A 169 13.34 -2.80 -6.31
C TYR A 169 14.38 -2.67 -5.19
N VAL A 170 15.68 -2.64 -5.54
CA VAL A 170 16.78 -2.47 -4.57
C VAL A 170 16.77 -1.07 -3.98
N GLY A 171 16.47 -0.04 -4.77
CA GLY A 171 16.32 1.34 -4.32
C GLY A 171 15.29 1.45 -3.22
N ARG A 172 14.08 0.95 -3.45
CA ARG A 172 12.99 0.96 -2.47
C ARG A 172 13.31 0.17 -1.19
N LEU A 173 14.00 -0.98 -1.30
CA LEU A 173 14.49 -1.69 -0.10
C LEU A 173 15.48 -0.85 0.71
N LYS A 174 16.35 -0.09 0.05
CA LYS A 174 17.30 0.79 0.75
C LYS A 174 16.60 1.90 1.52
N LEU A 175 15.46 2.41 1.02
CA LEU A 175 14.67 3.44 1.72
C LEU A 175 14.07 2.94 3.04
N LEU A 176 13.91 1.63 3.20
CA LEU A 176 13.37 1.04 4.43
C LEU A 176 14.41 0.87 5.55
N ARG A 177 15.71 1.10 5.29
CA ARG A 177 16.75 0.90 6.32
C ARG A 177 16.57 1.79 7.53
N ASP A 178 16.20 3.04 7.30
CA ASP A 178 16.07 4.06 8.34
C ASP A 178 14.59 4.43 8.57
N TYR A 179 13.65 3.60 8.03
CA TYR A 179 12.24 3.84 8.15
C TYR A 179 11.72 3.41 9.52
N ASP A 180 11.28 4.39 10.31
CA ASP A 180 10.62 4.21 11.60
C ASP A 180 9.70 5.40 11.87
N VAL A 181 8.39 5.18 11.80
CA VAL A 181 7.38 6.21 12.07
C VAL A 181 6.59 5.93 13.35
N ARG A 182 7.00 4.94 14.16
CA ARG A 182 6.30 4.54 15.39
C ARG A 182 6.03 5.71 16.32
N HIS A 183 7.03 6.55 16.51
CA HIS A 183 6.97 7.69 17.42
C HIS A 183 6.06 8.83 16.94
N ARG A 184 5.60 8.76 15.67
CA ARG A 184 4.74 9.77 15.04
C ARG A 184 3.32 9.29 14.74
N LEU A 185 3.00 8.01 14.94
CA LEU A 185 1.67 7.45 14.62
C LEU A 185 0.54 8.20 15.31
N HIS A 186 0.77 8.71 16.52
CA HIS A 186 -0.20 9.51 17.27
C HIS A 186 -0.56 10.85 16.61
N GLU A 187 0.23 11.31 15.63
CA GLU A 187 -0.06 12.52 14.85
C GLU A 187 -1.15 12.28 13.78
N LEU A 188 -1.41 11.01 13.40
CA LEU A 188 -2.43 10.66 12.43
C LEU A 188 -3.83 10.91 13.01
N ARG A 189 -4.60 11.80 12.37
CA ARG A 189 -5.95 12.23 12.81
C ARG A 189 -7.05 11.76 11.86
N HIS A 190 -6.70 11.20 10.70
CA HIS A 190 -7.66 10.75 9.71
C HIS A 190 -8.28 9.42 10.11
N PRO A 191 -9.54 9.14 9.70
CA PRO A 191 -10.05 7.78 9.74
C PRO A 191 -9.04 6.84 9.08
N THR A 192 -8.59 5.81 9.82
CA THR A 192 -7.55 4.89 9.36
C THR A 192 -8.01 3.45 9.51
N LEU A 193 -7.90 2.67 8.44
CA LEU A 193 -8.18 1.24 8.43
C LEU A 193 -6.90 0.44 8.20
N PHE A 194 -6.56 -0.43 9.13
CA PHE A 194 -5.47 -1.39 8.99
C PHE A 194 -6.03 -2.75 8.57
N LEU A 195 -5.64 -3.23 7.39
CA LEU A 195 -5.98 -4.55 6.87
C LEU A 195 -4.77 -5.47 7.04
N ALA A 196 -4.94 -6.57 7.76
CA ALA A 196 -3.86 -7.50 8.04
C ALA A 196 -4.24 -8.93 7.71
N ALA A 197 -3.49 -9.57 6.82
CA ALA A 197 -3.63 -10.99 6.50
C ALA A 197 -2.98 -11.85 7.61
N ASP A 198 -3.71 -12.84 8.12
CA ASP A 198 -3.24 -13.70 9.22
C ASP A 198 -2.19 -14.74 8.78
N GLY A 199 -2.11 -15.05 7.50
CA GLY A 199 -1.09 -15.89 6.89
C GLY A 199 0.05 -15.13 6.22
N ASP A 200 0.26 -13.86 6.56
CA ASP A 200 1.39 -13.09 6.04
C ASP A 200 2.70 -13.54 6.70
N HIS A 201 3.56 -14.23 5.90
CA HIS A 201 4.87 -14.71 6.33
C HIS A 201 6.04 -13.79 5.92
N LEU A 202 5.75 -12.70 5.20
CA LEU A 202 6.78 -11.73 4.78
C LEU A 202 6.91 -10.60 5.80
N VAL A 203 5.78 -10.09 6.24
CA VAL A 203 5.67 -9.05 7.26
C VAL A 203 4.82 -9.61 8.41
N PRO A 204 5.15 -9.37 9.69
CA PRO A 204 4.28 -9.75 10.80
C PRO A 204 3.05 -8.84 10.84
N ALA A 205 2.19 -8.92 9.79
CA ALA A 205 1.13 -7.96 9.47
C ALA A 205 0.14 -7.80 10.64
N LEU A 206 -0.25 -8.88 11.31
CA LEU A 206 -1.15 -8.80 12.47
C LEU A 206 -0.54 -7.99 13.61
N ALA A 207 0.71 -8.28 13.99
CA ALA A 207 1.37 -7.58 15.09
C ALA A 207 1.63 -6.11 14.74
N GLN A 208 2.00 -5.82 13.50
CA GLN A 208 2.19 -4.45 13.03
C GLN A 208 0.87 -3.68 12.97
N ALA A 209 -0.20 -4.29 12.45
CA ALA A 209 -1.52 -3.65 12.39
C ALA A 209 -2.08 -3.39 13.80
N GLN A 210 -1.95 -4.35 14.73
CA GLN A 210 -2.37 -4.15 16.10
C GLN A 210 -1.62 -2.99 16.75
N PHE A 211 -0.28 -2.98 16.65
CA PHE A 211 0.54 -1.89 17.17
C PHE A 211 0.15 -0.52 16.60
N MET A 212 -0.09 -0.45 15.28
CA MET A 212 -0.50 0.80 14.64
C MET A 212 -1.91 1.21 15.07
N THR A 213 -2.84 0.26 15.22
CA THR A 213 -4.21 0.52 15.71
C THR A 213 -4.20 1.07 17.13
N ASP A 214 -3.37 0.51 18.00
CA ASP A 214 -3.23 0.98 19.39
C ASP A 214 -2.59 2.38 19.47
N SER A 215 -1.87 2.79 18.44
CA SER A 215 -1.15 4.07 18.38
C SER A 215 -1.92 5.20 17.66
N VAL A 216 -2.95 4.88 16.88
CA VAL A 216 -3.72 5.84 16.07
C VAL A 216 -5.15 5.93 16.59
N ALA A 217 -5.53 7.06 17.16
CA ALA A 217 -6.83 7.22 17.85
C ALA A 217 -8.05 6.97 16.96
N ALA A 218 -8.02 7.45 15.69
CA ALA A 218 -9.14 7.30 14.75
C ALA A 218 -8.92 6.08 13.84
N SER A 219 -8.61 4.91 14.41
CA SER A 219 -8.31 3.73 13.62
C SER A 219 -9.15 2.51 13.96
N ARG A 220 -9.22 1.60 12.99
CA ARG A 220 -9.78 0.26 13.14
C ARG A 220 -8.86 -0.76 12.48
N MET A 221 -8.92 -2.00 12.93
CA MET A 221 -8.22 -3.13 12.33
C MET A 221 -9.23 -4.16 11.82
N ARG A 222 -8.98 -4.68 10.61
CA ARG A 222 -9.71 -5.84 10.06
C ARG A 222 -8.71 -6.92 9.68
N VAL A 223 -8.96 -8.14 10.14
CA VAL A 223 -8.15 -9.31 9.81
C VAL A 223 -8.69 -9.99 8.55
N LEU A 224 -7.83 -10.17 7.56
CA LEU A 224 -8.10 -10.94 6.35
C LEU A 224 -7.71 -12.40 6.62
N LYS A 225 -8.69 -13.20 7.06
CA LYS A 225 -8.46 -14.59 7.49
C LYS A 225 -8.15 -15.53 6.34
N GLY A 226 -7.10 -16.33 6.49
CA GLY A 226 -6.66 -17.32 5.49
C GLY A 226 -5.90 -16.70 4.32
N HIS A 227 -5.57 -15.41 4.40
CA HIS A 227 -4.84 -14.71 3.34
C HIS A 227 -3.35 -14.58 3.65
N GLY A 228 -2.53 -14.55 2.57
CA GLY A 228 -1.10 -14.28 2.62
C GLY A 228 -0.78 -12.80 2.36
N HIS A 229 0.50 -12.50 2.23
CA HIS A 229 0.97 -11.13 1.96
C HIS A 229 0.36 -10.53 0.69
N ILE A 230 0.27 -11.33 -0.38
CA ILE A 230 -0.35 -10.94 -1.67
C ILE A 230 -1.84 -11.29 -1.61
N CYS A 231 -2.62 -10.53 -0.84
CA CYS A 231 -4.05 -10.79 -0.63
C CYS A 231 -4.95 -10.08 -1.65
N LEU A 232 -4.55 -8.96 -2.21
CA LEU A 232 -5.40 -8.12 -3.07
C LEU A 232 -5.69 -8.70 -4.46
N ILE A 233 -5.08 -9.85 -4.81
CA ILE A 233 -5.44 -10.62 -6.01
C ILE A 233 -6.35 -11.81 -5.71
N ALA A 234 -6.70 -12.05 -4.45
CA ALA A 234 -7.63 -13.09 -4.06
C ALA A 234 -9.07 -12.72 -4.44
N PRO A 235 -9.90 -13.68 -4.89
CA PRO A 235 -11.23 -13.40 -5.40
C PRO A 235 -12.22 -12.91 -4.34
N ASP A 236 -11.97 -13.24 -3.10
CA ASP A 236 -12.79 -12.94 -1.92
C ASP A 236 -12.29 -11.72 -1.12
N VAL A 237 -11.24 -11.03 -1.59
CA VAL A 237 -10.79 -9.75 -1.05
C VAL A 237 -11.18 -8.63 -2.01
N ASP A 238 -12.19 -7.86 -1.63
CA ASP A 238 -12.73 -6.74 -2.40
C ASP A 238 -12.64 -5.45 -1.59
N LEU A 239 -11.75 -4.54 -2.02
CA LEU A 239 -11.55 -3.26 -1.35
C LEU A 239 -12.77 -2.34 -1.45
N GLY A 240 -13.55 -2.40 -2.52
CA GLY A 240 -14.77 -1.62 -2.66
C GLY A 240 -15.75 -1.94 -1.54
N THR A 241 -16.09 -3.23 -1.40
CA THR A 241 -16.96 -3.72 -0.32
C THR A 241 -16.39 -3.38 1.07
N ILE A 242 -15.09 -3.59 1.28
CA ILE A 242 -14.44 -3.31 2.57
C ILE A 242 -14.53 -1.82 2.93
N LEU A 243 -14.34 -0.92 1.96
CA LEU A 243 -14.41 0.52 2.17
C LEU A 243 -15.85 1.00 2.42
N ASP A 244 -16.82 0.43 1.73
CA ASP A 244 -18.24 0.79 1.91
C ASP A 244 -18.72 0.37 3.30
N GLU A 245 -18.43 -0.87 3.73
CA GLU A 245 -18.72 -1.35 5.09
C GLU A 245 -18.05 -0.46 6.16
N TRP A 246 -16.77 -0.12 5.96
CA TRP A 246 -16.04 0.73 6.90
C TRP A 246 -16.57 2.16 6.97
N ARG A 247 -17.00 2.74 5.86
CA ARG A 247 -17.62 4.07 5.83
C ARG A 247 -18.92 4.11 6.61
N ASP A 248 -19.73 3.08 6.47
CA ASP A 248 -21.00 2.96 7.19
C ASP A 248 -20.77 2.83 8.72
N ASP A 249 -19.74 2.08 9.12
CA ASP A 249 -19.30 1.97 10.52
C ASP A 249 -18.88 3.33 11.11
N ILE A 250 -18.14 4.15 10.36
CA ILE A 250 -17.70 5.48 10.80
C ILE A 250 -18.92 6.39 10.96
N SER A 251 -19.81 6.41 9.99
CA SER A 251 -21.01 7.26 10.01
C SER A 251 -21.90 6.92 11.21
N SER A 252 -22.14 5.63 11.45
CA SER A 252 -22.93 5.15 12.59
C SER A 252 -22.32 5.51 13.95
N SER A 253 -20.98 5.45 14.05
CA SER A 253 -20.27 5.80 15.29
C SER A 253 -20.31 7.30 15.61
N VAL A 254 -20.31 8.16 14.58
CA VAL A 254 -20.43 9.62 14.73
C VAL A 254 -21.85 10.00 15.18
N GLU A 255 -22.89 9.39 14.61
CA GLU A 255 -24.27 9.61 15.00
C GLU A 255 -24.54 9.18 16.45
N ALA A 256 -24.02 8.02 16.87
CA ALA A 256 -24.14 7.53 18.22
C ALA A 256 -23.44 8.44 19.25
N SER A 257 -22.29 9.03 18.90
CA SER A 257 -21.57 9.97 19.76
C SER A 257 -22.20 11.35 19.82
N ALA A 258 -22.95 11.75 18.79
CA ALA A 258 -23.69 13.02 18.78
C ALA A 258 -25.04 12.96 19.55
N ALA A 259 -25.55 11.74 19.81
CA ALA A 259 -26.80 11.49 20.55
C ALA A 259 -26.61 11.24 22.05
N SER A 260 -25.35 11.14 22.52
CA SER A 260 -24.96 10.97 23.92
C SER A 260 -24.44 12.28 24.54
#